data_0511c231493fb18bad46b26e3805d6d8
#
_entry.id   0511c231493fb18bad46b26e3805d6d8
#
_cell.length_a   1.000
_cell.length_b   1.000
_cell.length_c   1.000
_cell.angle_alpha   90.00
_cell.angle_beta   90.00
_cell.angle_gamma   90.00
#
_symmetry.space_group_name_H-M   'P 1'
#
loop_
_entity.id
_entity.type
_entity.pdbx_description
1 polymer ?
#
loop_
_entity_poly.entity_id
_entity_poly.type
_entity_poly.pdbx_seq_one_letter_code
_entity_poly.pdbx_strand_id
1 'polypeptide(L)'
;MGWIKKFENFTNTDNLIIVDVQKSFKKFFTEMYINELKKYCDQFSEVYQIFDNHIDGKNVDKDYLYDKNDESDDHHNLYDFPNQKDVIEKRYNYDVDVEFYKNILDSKVYNKIKSNKSIKKGQYFPTTEGTVIVYIGNNHQWFQVPKKLYDLFQKLKGKEVTIVGGADSECLEDIVTAGESLGVIMKRDWKYIYSASSCGL
;
A
#
# COMPACT_ATOMS: atom_id res chain seq x y z
N MET A 1 6.01 -46.49 -8.94
CA MET A 1 6.98 -45.52 -8.41
C MET A 1 6.27 -44.18 -8.28
N GLY A 2 5.90 -43.82 -7.05
CA GLY A 2 5.13 -42.60 -6.77
C GLY A 2 6.04 -41.39 -6.71
N TRP A 3 5.72 -40.38 -7.46
CA TRP A 3 6.34 -39.08 -7.36
C TRP A 3 5.76 -38.38 -6.11
N ILE A 4 6.47 -38.46 -5.01
CA ILE A 4 6.23 -37.55 -3.87
C ILE A 4 6.80 -36.22 -4.30
N LYS A 5 5.93 -35.29 -4.71
CA LYS A 5 6.31 -33.87 -4.78
C LYS A 5 6.72 -33.47 -3.37
N LYS A 6 8.02 -33.24 -3.15
CA LYS A 6 8.49 -32.48 -2.02
C LYS A 6 7.77 -31.14 -2.08
N PHE A 7 6.87 -30.91 -1.13
CA PHE A 7 6.47 -29.56 -0.79
C PHE A 7 7.75 -28.89 -0.27
N GLU A 8 8.35 -28.06 -1.10
CA GLU A 8 9.40 -27.17 -0.63
C GLU A 8 8.79 -26.37 0.53
N ASN A 9 9.47 -26.42 1.66
CA ASN A 9 9.14 -25.59 2.80
C ASN A 9 9.15 -24.15 2.32
N PHE A 10 7.97 -23.59 2.05
CA PHE A 10 7.81 -22.15 2.03
C PHE A 10 8.34 -21.66 3.37
N THR A 11 9.47 -21.00 3.35
CA THR A 11 9.91 -20.22 4.50
C THR A 11 8.75 -19.29 4.80
N ASN A 12 8.09 -19.52 5.94
CA ASN A 12 6.98 -18.70 6.39
C ASN A 12 7.46 -17.24 6.37
N THR A 13 7.02 -16.48 5.37
CA THR A 13 7.11 -15.04 5.47
C THR A 13 6.12 -14.69 6.56
N ASP A 14 6.62 -14.27 7.72
CA ASP A 14 5.77 -14.03 8.89
C ASP A 14 4.74 -12.91 8.68
N ASN A 15 4.85 -12.18 7.56
CA ASN A 15 4.10 -10.95 7.32
C ASN A 15 3.40 -10.95 5.95
N LEU A 16 2.13 -10.60 5.95
CA LEU A 16 1.30 -10.39 4.77
C LEU A 16 0.80 -8.94 4.74
N ILE A 17 0.92 -8.29 3.59
CA ILE A 17 0.26 -7.02 3.30
C ILE A 17 -0.84 -7.26 2.28
N ILE A 18 -2.05 -6.82 2.60
CA ILE A 18 -3.23 -6.87 1.74
C ILE A 18 -3.57 -5.43 1.33
N VAL A 19 -3.56 -5.15 0.03
CA VAL A 19 -3.80 -3.81 -0.51
C VAL A 19 -5.18 -3.74 -1.14
N ASP A 20 -6.00 -2.77 -0.74
CA ASP A 20 -7.29 -2.40 -1.34
C ASP A 20 -8.30 -3.55 -1.51
N VAL A 21 -8.22 -4.58 -0.71
CA VAL A 21 -9.27 -5.60 -0.63
C VAL A 21 -10.33 -5.10 0.34
N GLN A 22 -11.23 -4.25 -0.15
CA GLN A 22 -12.27 -3.56 0.61
C GLN A 22 -13.62 -3.62 -0.12
N LYS A 23 -14.72 -3.45 0.61
CA LYS A 23 -16.08 -3.65 0.05
C LYS A 23 -16.42 -2.68 -1.07
N SER A 24 -15.87 -1.47 -1.05
CA SER A 24 -16.02 -0.49 -2.13
C SER A 24 -15.44 -1.00 -3.48
N PHE A 25 -14.49 -1.92 -3.43
CA PHE A 25 -13.89 -2.55 -4.62
C PHE A 25 -14.44 -3.94 -4.94
N LYS A 26 -15.56 -4.34 -4.33
CA LYS A 26 -16.17 -5.68 -4.51
C LYS A 26 -16.41 -6.10 -5.96
N LYS A 27 -16.52 -5.15 -6.89
CA LYS A 27 -16.66 -5.44 -8.31
C LYS A 27 -15.42 -6.04 -8.97
N PHE A 28 -14.25 -5.89 -8.35
CA PHE A 28 -12.98 -6.39 -8.87
C PHE A 28 -12.65 -7.81 -8.42
N PHE A 29 -13.40 -8.36 -7.47
CA PHE A 29 -13.18 -9.70 -6.94
C PHE A 29 -14.49 -10.35 -6.46
N THR A 30 -14.48 -11.68 -6.34
CA THR A 30 -15.65 -12.46 -5.95
C THR A 30 -15.64 -12.78 -4.45
N GLU A 31 -16.78 -13.19 -3.92
CA GLU A 31 -16.89 -13.78 -2.57
C GLU A 31 -15.95 -14.99 -2.38
N MET A 32 -15.79 -15.79 -3.44
CA MET A 32 -14.86 -16.92 -3.42
C MET A 32 -13.42 -16.46 -3.22
N TYR A 33 -13.01 -15.39 -3.91
CA TYR A 33 -11.68 -14.78 -3.71
C TYR A 33 -11.47 -14.37 -2.24
N ILE A 34 -12.45 -13.69 -1.63
CA ILE A 34 -12.36 -13.26 -0.23
C ILE A 34 -12.21 -14.47 0.71
N ASN A 35 -13.00 -15.51 0.48
CA ASN A 35 -12.94 -16.72 1.31
C ASN A 35 -11.61 -17.48 1.16
N GLU A 36 -11.04 -17.52 -0.04
CA GLU A 36 -9.71 -18.10 -0.26
C GLU A 36 -8.61 -17.24 0.37
N LEU A 37 -8.70 -15.92 0.22
CA LEU A 37 -7.74 -15.00 0.83
C LEU A 37 -7.76 -15.09 2.36
N LYS A 38 -8.93 -15.21 2.98
CA LYS A 38 -9.04 -15.45 4.43
C LYS A 38 -8.32 -16.72 4.86
N LYS A 39 -8.51 -17.82 4.14
CA LYS A 39 -7.77 -19.07 4.40
C LYS A 39 -6.27 -18.92 4.17
N TYR A 40 -5.88 -18.12 3.21
CA TYR A 40 -4.47 -17.82 2.95
C TYR A 40 -3.83 -17.05 4.09
N CYS A 41 -4.56 -16.11 4.70
CA CYS A 41 -4.09 -15.34 5.86
C CYS A 41 -3.72 -16.21 7.07
N ASP A 42 -4.33 -17.41 7.23
CA ASP A 42 -4.00 -18.33 8.31
C ASP A 42 -2.54 -18.84 8.27
N GLN A 43 -1.87 -18.67 7.14
CA GLN A 43 -0.47 -19.07 6.96
C GLN A 43 0.53 -18.02 7.45
N PHE A 44 0.07 -16.85 7.87
CA PHE A 44 0.91 -15.72 8.29
C PHE A 44 0.67 -15.39 9.76
N SER A 45 1.73 -14.97 10.45
CA SER A 45 1.64 -14.56 11.84
C SER A 45 1.13 -13.12 12.02
N GLU A 46 1.41 -12.26 11.07
CA GLU A 46 0.95 -10.87 11.08
C GLU A 46 0.39 -10.48 9.70
N VAL A 47 -0.85 -10.02 9.67
CA VAL A 47 -1.54 -9.53 8.48
C VAL A 47 -1.80 -8.04 8.63
N TYR A 48 -1.41 -7.26 7.64
CA TYR A 48 -1.61 -5.81 7.58
C TYR A 48 -2.51 -5.49 6.41
N GLN A 49 -3.63 -4.82 6.67
CA GLN A 49 -4.53 -4.36 5.62
C GLN A 49 -4.27 -2.89 5.33
N ILE A 50 -3.96 -2.59 4.08
CA ILE A 50 -3.83 -1.23 3.58
C ILE A 50 -5.06 -0.94 2.73
N PHE A 51 -5.76 0.16 3.01
CA PHE A 51 -6.99 0.51 2.32
C PHE A 51 -6.97 1.97 1.85
N ASP A 52 -7.74 2.25 0.83
CA ASP A 52 -7.94 3.59 0.30
C ASP A 52 -9.21 4.20 0.90
N ASN A 53 -9.08 5.40 1.48
CA ASN A 53 -10.20 6.17 1.97
C ASN A 53 -10.56 7.26 0.97
N HIS A 54 -11.56 7.00 0.14
CA HIS A 54 -12.01 7.92 -0.90
C HIS A 54 -12.94 9.04 -0.38
N ILE A 55 -13.21 9.11 0.93
CA ILE A 55 -14.19 10.05 1.51
C ILE A 55 -13.74 11.51 1.44
N ASP A 56 -12.48 11.80 1.34
CA ASP A 56 -11.97 13.18 1.38
C ASP A 56 -12.24 14.00 0.12
N GLY A 57 -13.14 13.59 -0.77
CA GLY A 57 -13.81 14.43 -1.78
C GLY A 57 -13.02 15.44 -2.59
N LYS A 58 -11.77 15.68 -2.23
CA LYS A 58 -10.93 16.73 -2.79
C LYS A 58 -10.07 16.28 -3.98
N ASN A 59 -9.87 14.97 -4.15
CA ASN A 59 -9.07 14.39 -5.23
C ASN A 59 -9.71 13.15 -5.87
N VAL A 60 -11.01 13.03 -5.82
CA VAL A 60 -11.69 12.02 -6.61
C VAL A 60 -11.67 12.51 -8.05
N ASP A 61 -10.77 11.96 -8.83
CA ASP A 61 -10.86 12.06 -10.28
C ASP A 61 -12.22 11.48 -10.66
N LYS A 62 -13.14 12.34 -11.14
CA LYS A 62 -14.56 12.03 -11.33
C LYS A 62 -14.81 10.89 -12.33
N ASP A 63 -13.76 10.43 -12.98
CA ASP A 63 -13.79 9.38 -14.01
C ASP A 63 -13.49 7.97 -13.48
N TYR A 64 -13.05 7.82 -12.23
CA TYR A 64 -12.83 6.51 -11.63
C TYR A 64 -14.11 5.97 -10.97
N LEU A 65 -14.93 5.31 -11.75
CA LEU A 65 -15.69 4.06 -11.52
C LEU A 65 -16.46 3.88 -10.20
N TYR A 66 -16.71 4.91 -9.42
CA TYR A 66 -17.65 4.84 -8.33
C TYR A 66 -19.08 4.90 -8.89
N ASP A 67 -19.85 3.86 -8.65
CA ASP A 67 -21.28 3.95 -8.84
C ASP A 67 -21.79 5.08 -7.92
N LYS A 68 -22.25 6.17 -8.52
CA LYS A 68 -22.77 7.34 -7.79
C LYS A 68 -23.96 7.00 -6.89
N ASN A 69 -24.49 5.77 -6.99
CA ASN A 69 -25.60 5.26 -6.22
C ASN A 69 -25.12 4.41 -5.01
N ASP A 70 -23.82 4.17 -4.86
CA ASP A 70 -23.31 3.51 -3.66
C ASP A 70 -23.07 4.58 -2.58
N GLU A 71 -24.20 5.19 -2.11
CA GLU A 71 -24.24 6.10 -0.96
C GLU A 71 -23.92 5.39 0.36
N SER A 72 -23.61 4.09 0.31
CA SER A 72 -23.19 3.40 1.51
C SER A 72 -21.82 3.94 1.94
N ASP A 73 -21.75 4.47 3.15
CA ASP A 73 -20.54 4.79 3.89
C ASP A 73 -19.60 3.58 4.10
N ASP A 74 -19.68 2.61 3.19
CA ASP A 74 -18.98 1.33 3.24
C ASP A 74 -17.47 1.44 3.04
N HIS A 75 -16.94 2.63 2.85
CA HIS A 75 -15.49 2.87 2.83
C HIS A 75 -14.80 2.44 4.14
N HIS A 76 -15.51 2.48 5.26
CA HIS A 76 -15.04 1.96 6.53
C HIS A 76 -15.37 0.48 6.74
N ASN A 77 -16.11 -0.12 5.83
CA ASN A 77 -16.57 -1.49 5.93
C ASN A 77 -15.53 -2.43 5.29
N LEU A 78 -14.44 -2.62 5.97
CA LEU A 78 -13.38 -3.52 5.54
C LEU A 78 -13.77 -4.97 5.78
N TYR A 79 -13.07 -5.90 5.12
CA TYR A 79 -13.16 -7.30 5.45
C TYR A 79 -12.26 -7.59 6.66
N ASP A 80 -12.75 -8.42 7.58
CA ASP A 80 -11.92 -8.95 8.66
C ASP A 80 -11.11 -10.13 8.14
N PHE A 81 -9.80 -10.07 8.34
CA PHE A 81 -8.87 -11.12 7.97
C PHE A 81 -8.28 -11.80 9.22
N PRO A 82 -8.03 -13.13 9.17
CA PRO A 82 -7.29 -13.81 10.22
C PRO A 82 -5.93 -13.16 10.48
N ASN A 83 -5.49 -13.21 11.74
CA ASN A 83 -4.18 -12.68 12.17
C ASN A 83 -3.97 -11.17 11.85
N GLN A 84 -5.06 -10.43 11.65
CA GLN A 84 -4.99 -9.01 11.34
C GLN A 84 -4.39 -8.23 12.51
N LYS A 85 -3.23 -7.63 12.26
CA LYS A 85 -2.47 -6.88 13.24
C LYS A 85 -2.81 -5.40 13.22
N ASP A 86 -3.02 -4.87 12.02
CA ASP A 86 -3.31 -3.46 11.85
C ASP A 86 -4.06 -3.20 10.55
N VAL A 87 -4.77 -2.07 10.54
CA VAL A 87 -5.46 -1.50 9.38
C VAL A 87 -4.91 -0.11 9.16
N ILE A 88 -4.42 0.15 7.96
CA ILE A 88 -3.70 1.36 7.63
C ILE A 88 -4.34 2.03 6.42
N GLU A 89 -4.84 3.23 6.61
CA GLU A 89 -5.29 4.05 5.52
C GLU A 89 -4.09 4.47 4.67
N LYS A 90 -4.18 4.24 3.35
CA LYS A 90 -3.19 4.81 2.42
C LYS A 90 -3.68 6.19 2.01
N ARG A 91 -2.89 7.19 2.32
CA ARG A 91 -2.95 8.51 1.69
C ARG A 91 -1.58 8.74 1.11
N TYR A 92 -1.44 8.79 -0.18
CA TYR A 92 -0.16 9.10 -0.77
C TYR A 92 -0.32 10.02 -1.97
N ASN A 93 0.67 10.85 -2.13
CA ASN A 93 0.87 11.59 -3.35
C ASN A 93 2.25 11.20 -3.89
N TYR A 94 2.26 10.73 -5.13
CA TYR A 94 3.48 10.67 -5.90
C TYR A 94 3.66 12.02 -6.54
N ASP A 95 4.35 12.90 -5.86
CA ASP A 95 4.70 14.15 -6.48
C ASP A 95 6.22 14.24 -6.62
N VAL A 96 6.62 14.72 -7.76
CA VAL A 96 8.02 14.91 -8.14
C VAL A 96 8.47 16.31 -7.78
N ASP A 97 7.53 17.23 -7.60
CA ASP A 97 7.84 18.63 -7.36
C ASP A 97 7.77 18.98 -5.87
N VAL A 98 8.88 19.41 -5.35
CA VAL A 98 9.02 19.85 -3.97
C VAL A 98 8.15 21.08 -3.63
N GLU A 99 7.77 21.87 -4.62
CA GLU A 99 6.90 23.03 -4.43
C GLU A 99 5.51 22.63 -3.92
N PHE A 100 5.03 21.44 -4.29
CA PHE A 100 3.78 20.87 -3.77
C PHE A 100 3.79 20.79 -2.24
N TYR A 101 4.93 20.48 -1.65
CA TYR A 101 5.06 20.28 -0.21
C TYR A 101 5.31 21.57 0.59
N LYS A 102 5.38 22.72 -0.06
CA LYS A 102 5.71 24.01 0.57
C LYS A 102 4.79 24.36 1.75
N ASN A 103 3.49 24.06 1.61
CA ASN A 103 2.48 24.44 2.61
C ASN A 103 2.31 23.42 3.75
N ILE A 104 2.85 22.22 3.59
CA ILE A 104 2.71 21.13 4.55
C ILE A 104 4.03 20.79 5.27
N LEU A 105 5.12 21.48 4.92
CA LEU A 105 6.42 21.34 5.57
C LEU A 105 6.75 22.57 6.42
N ASP A 106 7.48 22.34 7.49
CA ASP A 106 8.19 23.43 8.18
C ASP A 106 9.10 24.16 7.18
N SER A 107 9.16 25.48 7.28
CA SER A 107 9.91 26.32 6.33
C SER A 107 11.40 25.98 6.25
N LYS A 108 12.03 25.58 7.36
CA LYS A 108 13.46 25.16 7.37
C LYS A 108 13.64 23.82 6.67
N VAL A 109 12.67 22.89 6.87
CA VAL A 109 12.64 21.60 6.21
C VAL A 109 12.43 21.78 4.71
N TYR A 110 11.46 22.60 4.31
CA TYR A 110 11.20 22.90 2.90
C TYR A 110 12.45 23.47 2.21
N ASN A 111 13.10 24.49 2.81
CA ASN A 111 14.31 25.10 2.24
C ASN A 111 15.48 24.10 2.13
N LYS A 112 15.62 23.20 3.10
CA LYS A 112 16.59 22.11 3.03
C LYS A 112 16.31 21.16 1.86
N ILE A 113 15.07 20.76 1.69
CA ILE A 113 14.63 19.89 0.59
C ILE A 113 14.84 20.58 -0.76
N LYS A 114 14.40 21.82 -0.89
CA LYS A 114 14.55 22.62 -2.12
C LYS A 114 15.99 22.82 -2.54
N SER A 115 16.89 23.01 -1.59
CA SER A 115 18.32 23.16 -1.88
C SER A 115 19.00 21.84 -2.32
N ASN A 116 18.35 20.71 -2.10
CA ASN A 116 18.76 19.33 -2.43
C ASN A 116 20.20 18.97 -2.03
N LYS A 117 20.78 19.74 -1.12
CA LYS A 117 22.14 19.50 -0.64
C LYS A 117 22.12 18.44 0.46
N SER A 118 22.70 17.28 0.18
CA SER A 118 22.96 16.24 1.18
C SER A 118 21.76 15.38 1.60
N ILE A 119 20.71 15.25 0.76
CA ILE A 119 19.59 14.36 1.06
C ILE A 119 19.90 12.95 0.55
N LYS A 120 19.72 11.97 1.43
CA LYS A 120 20.00 10.56 1.12
C LYS A 120 18.72 9.81 0.79
N LYS A 121 18.79 8.83 -0.12
CA LYS A 121 17.69 7.90 -0.38
C LYS A 121 17.15 7.30 0.92
N GLY A 122 15.82 7.25 1.08
CA GLY A 122 15.14 6.80 2.29
C GLY A 122 15.09 7.83 3.42
N GLN A 123 15.71 9.01 3.26
CA GLN A 123 15.58 10.08 4.23
C GLN A 123 14.15 10.64 4.19
N TYR A 124 13.56 10.81 5.37
CA TYR A 124 12.19 11.28 5.52
C TYR A 124 12.10 12.60 6.28
N PHE A 125 10.98 13.29 6.07
CA PHE A 125 10.66 14.55 6.72
C PHE A 125 9.18 14.54 7.12
N PRO A 126 8.85 14.77 8.40
CA PRO A 126 7.47 14.85 8.84
C PRO A 126 6.80 16.10 8.27
N THR A 127 5.51 15.98 7.98
CA THR A 127 4.65 17.09 7.58
C THR A 127 3.78 17.56 8.73
N THR A 128 3.12 18.69 8.57
CA THR A 128 2.15 19.22 9.53
C THR A 128 0.82 18.44 9.51
N GLU A 129 0.61 17.55 8.53
CA GLU A 129 -0.63 16.79 8.33
C GLU A 129 -0.56 15.35 8.86
N GLY A 130 0.46 15.02 9.63
CA GLY A 130 0.63 13.65 10.17
C GLY A 130 1.13 12.62 9.17
N THR A 131 1.61 13.08 8.00
CA THR A 131 2.27 12.26 7.00
C THR A 131 3.78 12.44 7.06
N VAL A 132 4.51 11.68 6.25
CA VAL A 132 5.94 11.85 6.02
C VAL A 132 6.23 11.90 4.53
N ILE A 133 7.17 12.75 4.15
CA ILE A 133 7.71 12.80 2.79
C ILE A 133 9.03 12.07 2.79
N VAL A 134 9.20 11.14 1.85
CA VAL A 134 10.39 10.30 1.73
C VAL A 134 11.08 10.54 0.39
N TYR A 135 12.40 10.70 0.43
CA TYR A 135 13.21 10.85 -0.76
C TYR A 135 13.58 9.48 -1.34
N ILE A 136 13.21 9.19 -2.58
CA ILE A 136 13.45 7.90 -3.22
C ILE A 136 14.69 7.85 -4.12
N GLY A 137 15.35 8.98 -4.32
CA GLY A 137 16.72 9.04 -4.86
C GLY A 137 16.84 9.16 -6.37
N ASN A 138 15.90 8.71 -7.15
CA ASN A 138 15.94 8.80 -8.61
C ASN A 138 15.22 10.06 -9.08
N ASN A 139 15.83 10.88 -9.93
CA ASN A 139 15.25 12.07 -10.55
C ASN A 139 14.59 13.05 -9.56
N HIS A 140 15.09 13.15 -8.33
CA HIS A 140 14.52 13.99 -7.27
C HIS A 140 13.09 13.60 -6.88
N GLN A 141 12.74 12.34 -7.03
CA GLN A 141 11.40 11.86 -6.69
C GLN A 141 11.20 11.77 -5.18
N TRP A 142 10.02 12.15 -4.79
CA TRP A 142 9.52 12.12 -3.42
C TRP A 142 8.20 11.39 -3.40
N PHE A 143 7.90 10.71 -2.30
CA PHE A 143 6.55 10.27 -2.04
C PHE A 143 6.12 10.68 -0.64
N GLN A 144 4.83 10.92 -0.50
CA GLN A 144 4.17 11.22 0.76
C GLN A 144 3.35 10.01 1.19
N VAL A 145 3.54 9.55 2.42
CA VAL A 145 2.77 8.45 3.00
C VAL A 145 2.31 8.80 4.41
N PRO A 146 1.22 8.21 4.91
CA PRO A 146 0.85 8.31 6.31
C PRO A 146 1.99 7.84 7.22
N LYS A 147 2.15 8.53 8.35
CA LYS A 147 3.18 8.16 9.33
C LYS A 147 3.07 6.69 9.75
N LYS A 148 1.84 6.18 9.89
CA LYS A 148 1.55 4.80 10.28
C LYS A 148 2.07 3.79 9.23
N LEU A 149 1.91 4.09 7.94
CA LEU A 149 2.44 3.25 6.86
C LEU A 149 3.98 3.29 6.82
N TYR A 150 4.56 4.48 7.00
CA TYR A 150 6.00 4.63 7.13
C TYR A 150 6.56 3.79 8.29
N ASP A 151 5.93 3.85 9.46
CA ASP A 151 6.35 3.10 10.65
C ASP A 151 6.25 1.58 10.42
N LEU A 152 5.22 1.12 9.72
CA LEU A 152 5.11 -0.27 9.30
C LEU A 152 6.32 -0.67 8.43
N PHE A 153 6.66 0.11 7.41
CA PHE A 153 7.80 -0.21 6.56
C PHE A 153 9.12 -0.16 7.32
N GLN A 154 9.29 0.74 8.29
CA GLN A 154 10.48 0.72 9.16
C GLN A 154 10.55 -0.55 10.02
N LYS A 155 9.41 -1.03 10.56
CA LYS A 155 9.33 -2.31 11.30
C LYS A 155 9.68 -3.51 10.42
N LEU A 156 9.30 -3.46 9.15
CA LEU A 156 9.49 -4.54 8.17
C LEU A 156 10.79 -4.43 7.37
N LYS A 157 11.60 -3.40 7.61
CA LYS A 157 12.86 -3.18 6.89
C LYS A 157 13.78 -4.40 6.98
N GLY A 158 14.29 -4.84 5.83
CA GLY A 158 15.15 -6.02 5.69
C GLY A 158 14.42 -7.35 5.80
N LYS A 159 13.11 -7.34 6.03
CA LYS A 159 12.29 -8.55 6.04
C LYS A 159 11.66 -8.79 4.68
N GLU A 160 11.44 -10.06 4.39
CA GLU A 160 10.62 -10.50 3.28
C GLU A 160 9.14 -10.44 3.68
N VAL A 161 8.32 -9.83 2.84
CA VAL A 161 6.89 -9.60 3.08
C VAL A 161 6.11 -10.01 1.85
N THR A 162 5.14 -10.88 2.03
CA THR A 162 4.21 -11.20 0.95
C THR A 162 3.20 -10.07 0.77
N ILE A 163 2.93 -9.68 -0.47
CA ILE A 163 1.94 -8.65 -0.79
C ILE A 163 0.92 -9.19 -1.79
N VAL A 164 -0.36 -8.88 -1.54
CA VAL A 164 -1.53 -9.30 -2.32
C VAL A 164 -2.55 -8.17 -2.43
N GLY A 165 -3.63 -8.40 -3.19
CA GLY A 165 -4.69 -7.41 -3.38
C GLY A 165 -4.58 -6.72 -4.73
N GLY A 166 -4.78 -5.43 -4.81
CA GLY A 166 -4.72 -4.77 -6.12
C GLY A 166 -4.81 -3.24 -6.08
N ALA A 167 -4.93 -2.58 -7.22
CA ALA A 167 -4.73 -3.19 -8.54
C ALA A 167 -3.24 -3.31 -8.85
N ASP A 168 -2.85 -4.34 -9.58
CA ASP A 168 -1.45 -4.74 -9.77
C ASP A 168 -0.53 -3.64 -10.34
N SER A 169 -0.98 -2.91 -11.34
CA SER A 169 -0.21 -1.83 -12.00
C SER A 169 -0.44 -0.43 -11.41
N GLU A 170 -1.20 -0.32 -10.34
CA GLU A 170 -1.60 0.94 -9.73
C GLU A 170 -1.30 0.93 -8.22
N CYS A 171 -2.32 0.82 -7.42
CA CYS A 171 -2.24 0.91 -5.95
C CYS A 171 -1.27 -0.09 -5.32
N LEU A 172 -1.21 -1.32 -5.86
CA LEU A 172 -0.27 -2.33 -5.38
C LEU A 172 1.17 -1.94 -5.70
N GLU A 173 1.42 -1.46 -6.95
CA GLU A 173 2.75 -1.01 -7.39
C GLU A 173 3.27 0.13 -6.55
N ASP A 174 2.38 1.05 -6.17
CA ASP A 174 2.70 2.17 -5.33
C ASP A 174 3.18 1.74 -3.94
N ILE A 175 2.47 0.80 -3.32
CA ILE A 175 2.84 0.25 -2.01
C ILE A 175 4.16 -0.54 -2.10
N VAL A 176 4.35 -1.30 -3.18
CA VAL A 176 5.61 -2.01 -3.43
C VAL A 176 6.77 -1.03 -3.56
N THR A 177 6.63 -0.01 -4.42
CA THR A 177 7.66 1.01 -4.64
C THR A 177 8.02 1.74 -3.34
N ALA A 178 7.01 2.11 -2.54
CA ALA A 178 7.24 2.75 -1.25
C ALA A 178 7.99 1.84 -0.28
N GLY A 179 7.56 0.59 -0.12
CA GLY A 179 8.19 -0.37 0.78
C GLY A 179 9.60 -0.72 0.37
N GLU A 180 9.85 -1.01 -0.90
CA GLU A 180 11.18 -1.32 -1.43
C GLU A 180 12.14 -0.14 -1.29
N SER A 181 11.66 1.08 -1.50
CA SER A 181 12.44 2.30 -1.30
C SER A 181 12.88 2.49 0.15
N LEU A 182 12.14 1.93 1.10
CA LEU A 182 12.45 1.92 2.53
C LEU A 182 13.19 0.67 2.99
N GLY A 183 13.47 -0.26 2.06
CA GLY A 183 14.28 -1.45 2.31
C GLY A 183 13.49 -2.67 2.77
N VAL A 184 12.21 -2.73 2.53
CA VAL A 184 11.38 -3.95 2.66
C VAL A 184 11.58 -4.81 1.42
N ILE A 185 11.61 -6.12 1.56
CA ILE A 185 11.72 -7.06 0.42
C ILE A 185 10.30 -7.53 0.09
N MET A 186 9.70 -6.94 -0.95
CA MET A 186 8.33 -7.23 -1.34
C MET A 186 8.23 -8.45 -2.27
N LYS A 187 7.42 -9.44 -1.90
CA LYS A 187 7.11 -10.61 -2.73
C LYS A 187 5.64 -10.63 -3.14
N ARG A 188 5.37 -10.49 -4.43
CA ARG A 188 4.02 -10.57 -4.96
C ARG A 188 3.56 -12.02 -5.04
N ASP A 189 2.40 -12.34 -4.43
CA ASP A 189 1.71 -13.59 -4.72
C ASP A 189 0.61 -13.35 -5.75
N TRP A 190 0.95 -13.59 -7.00
CA TRP A 190 0.10 -13.34 -8.16
C TRP A 190 -1.23 -14.09 -8.14
N LYS A 191 -1.35 -15.14 -7.36
CA LYS A 191 -2.63 -15.87 -7.20
C LYS A 191 -3.70 -14.98 -6.55
N TYR A 192 -3.29 -14.06 -5.69
CA TYR A 192 -4.18 -13.20 -4.93
C TYR A 192 -4.04 -11.71 -5.29
N ILE A 193 -3.50 -11.42 -6.47
CA ILE A 193 -3.44 -10.06 -7.00
C ILE A 193 -4.51 -9.93 -8.09
N TYR A 194 -5.35 -8.91 -7.96
CA TYR A 194 -6.33 -8.59 -8.98
C TYR A 194 -5.88 -7.39 -9.82
N SER A 195 -6.36 -7.33 -11.07
CA SER A 195 -6.10 -6.21 -11.99
C SER A 195 -7.36 -5.42 -12.23
N ALA A 196 -7.26 -4.10 -12.29
CA ALA A 196 -8.37 -3.23 -12.67
C ALA A 196 -8.85 -3.49 -14.12
N SER A 197 -7.94 -3.94 -15.00
CA SER A 197 -8.25 -4.30 -16.38
C SER A 197 -8.96 -5.65 -16.55
N SER A 198 -8.97 -6.50 -15.53
CA SER A 198 -9.64 -7.82 -15.57
C SER A 198 -11.17 -7.73 -15.38
N CYS A 199 -11.67 -6.55 -15.07
CA CYS A 199 -13.11 -6.27 -15.11
C CYS A 199 -13.50 -6.06 -16.56
N GLY A 200 -13.60 -7.17 -17.31
CA GLY A 200 -13.96 -7.15 -18.71
C GLY A 200 -15.20 -6.31 -18.94
N LEU A 201 -15.05 -5.36 -19.83
CA LEU A 201 -16.11 -4.81 -20.64
C LEU A 201 -16.65 -5.90 -21.57
#